data_fefca224d38d201feedc0f6a144f2ac5
#
_entry.id   fefca224d38d201feedc0f6a144f2ac5
#
_cell.length_a   1.000
_cell.length_b   1.000
_cell.length_c   1.000
_cell.angle_alpha   90.00
_cell.angle_beta   90.00
_cell.angle_gamma   90.00
#
_symmetry.space_group_name_H-M   'P 1'
#
loop_
_entity.id
_entity.type
_entity.pdbx_description
1 polymer ?
#
loop_
_entity_poly.entity_id
_entity_poly.type
_entity_poly.pdbx_seq_one_letter_code
_entity_poly.pdbx_strand_id
1 'polypeptide(L)'
;MKKLLLLFITTTFLFWGCESTTEPQPIRELNKAVIVVNEGGFQAGNSSITTYSIEDKTAQSDVYYTVNDLKSLGDTGNDLVIVDEKGFIAVTGSNKIEVVTINDFKSIGEIDFTDFGGPRNIVISENMGYATTSNSALVKFDINSLSIIDTLNLGFKPEGITSADGKLFIAISGWGSGNSITVVDETAFKIVKNILVKENPINICSIGNIVYSISTGTYSYFGGDGMGMLTKIDAKSMNIIDTLQIEENPGRFAFNDGEELFVINGNGIVHISGKDMSIVNPTLISAATVNNISYSIYSVGYDKDAEMLYLGNPKDFSQNGEIAIFDLSGNEQERFDVGINPGTIVFKK
;
A
#
# COMPACT_ATOMS: atom_id res chain seq x y z
N MET A 1 -45.73 -36.70 -69.25
CA MET A 1 -44.42 -36.55 -68.63
C MET A 1 -44.29 -35.10 -68.10
N LYS A 2 -44.56 -34.90 -66.83
CA LYS A 2 -44.46 -33.56 -66.18
C LYS A 2 -43.05 -33.47 -65.59
N LYS A 3 -42.22 -32.50 -66.03
CA LYS A 3 -40.93 -32.19 -65.46
C LYS A 3 -41.14 -31.30 -64.25
N LEU A 4 -40.74 -31.79 -63.09
CA LEU A 4 -40.72 -31.05 -61.84
C LEU A 4 -39.38 -30.26 -61.76
N LEU A 5 -39.50 -28.95 -61.78
CA LEU A 5 -38.33 -28.03 -61.60
C LEU A 5 -38.14 -27.77 -60.12
N LEU A 6 -37.05 -28.28 -59.54
CA LEU A 6 -36.63 -28.03 -58.16
C LEU A 6 -35.85 -26.74 -58.11
N LEU A 7 -36.39 -25.71 -57.42
CA LEU A 7 -35.74 -24.44 -57.20
C LEU A 7 -34.95 -24.54 -55.87
N PHE A 8 -33.61 -24.54 -55.94
CA PHE A 8 -32.71 -24.46 -54.78
C PHE A 8 -32.56 -22.98 -54.37
N ILE A 9 -33.14 -22.59 -53.24
CA ILE A 9 -32.91 -21.29 -52.61
C ILE A 9 -31.72 -21.43 -51.69
N THR A 10 -30.57 -20.89 -52.08
CA THR A 10 -29.40 -20.74 -51.21
C THR A 10 -29.56 -19.48 -50.36
N THR A 11 -29.88 -19.66 -49.09
CA THR A 11 -29.89 -18.59 -48.08
C THR A 11 -28.45 -18.38 -47.62
N THR A 12 -27.81 -17.30 -48.08
CA THR A 12 -26.56 -16.79 -47.55
C THR A 12 -26.81 -16.09 -46.23
N PHE A 13 -26.41 -16.73 -45.14
CA PHE A 13 -26.29 -16.07 -43.81
C PHE A 13 -25.09 -15.16 -43.81
N LEU A 14 -25.30 -13.86 -43.87
CA LEU A 14 -24.30 -12.85 -43.54
C LEU A 14 -24.15 -12.81 -42.03
N PHE A 15 -23.09 -13.45 -41.52
CA PHE A 15 -22.63 -13.20 -40.12
C PHE A 15 -22.01 -11.80 -40.10
N TRP A 16 -22.74 -10.82 -39.62
CA TRP A 16 -22.17 -9.60 -39.12
C TRP A 16 -21.50 -9.93 -37.76
N GLY A 17 -20.23 -10.25 -37.77
CA GLY A 17 -19.40 -10.24 -36.57
C GLY A 17 -19.30 -8.80 -36.11
N CYS A 18 -19.97 -8.46 -35.00
CA CYS A 18 -19.59 -7.30 -34.22
C CYS A 18 -18.22 -7.61 -33.60
N GLU A 19 -17.13 -7.22 -34.24
CA GLU A 19 -15.88 -6.98 -33.55
C GLU A 19 -16.12 -5.76 -32.67
N SER A 20 -16.40 -5.98 -31.39
CA SER A 20 -16.27 -4.93 -30.40
C SER A 20 -14.76 -4.70 -30.17
N THR A 21 -14.15 -3.89 -31.02
CA THR A 21 -12.91 -3.23 -30.67
C THR A 21 -13.26 -2.24 -29.55
N THR A 22 -13.19 -2.70 -28.32
CA THR A 22 -13.15 -1.83 -27.16
C THR A 22 -11.78 -1.14 -27.21
N GLU A 23 -11.72 0.02 -27.86
CA GLU A 23 -10.53 0.87 -27.69
C GLU A 23 -10.35 1.11 -26.18
N PRO A 24 -9.10 0.99 -25.68
CA PRO A 24 -8.82 1.29 -24.28
C PRO A 24 -9.35 2.69 -23.99
N GLN A 25 -10.24 2.81 -23.00
CA GLN A 25 -10.75 4.12 -22.59
C GLN A 25 -9.54 4.98 -22.19
N PRO A 26 -9.43 6.22 -22.69
CA PRO A 26 -8.35 7.10 -22.29
C PRO A 26 -8.39 7.26 -20.77
N ILE A 27 -7.22 7.14 -20.14
CA ILE A 27 -7.12 7.42 -18.71
C ILE A 27 -7.47 8.88 -18.51
N ARG A 28 -8.44 9.13 -17.65
CA ARG A 28 -8.82 10.48 -17.26
C ARG A 28 -7.69 11.13 -16.50
N GLU A 29 -7.44 12.39 -16.76
CA GLU A 29 -6.54 13.19 -15.96
C GLU A 29 -7.02 13.19 -14.51
N LEU A 30 -6.18 12.67 -13.61
CA LEU A 30 -6.53 12.47 -12.21
C LEU A 30 -6.30 13.76 -11.41
N ASN A 31 -7.31 14.60 -11.27
CA ASN A 31 -7.21 15.82 -10.45
C ASN A 31 -7.20 15.52 -8.96
N LYS A 32 -8.18 14.73 -8.49
CA LYS A 32 -8.24 14.19 -7.13
C LYS A 32 -8.60 12.72 -7.21
N ALA A 33 -7.72 11.87 -6.77
CA ALA A 33 -7.92 10.44 -6.91
C ALA A 33 -7.38 9.64 -5.73
N VAL A 34 -8.03 8.51 -5.49
CA VAL A 34 -7.49 7.42 -4.70
C VAL A 34 -6.77 6.48 -5.64
N ILE A 35 -5.55 6.13 -5.30
CA ILE A 35 -4.72 5.18 -6.04
C ILE A 35 -4.52 3.96 -5.16
N VAL A 36 -4.90 2.79 -5.66
CA VAL A 36 -4.76 1.53 -4.95
C VAL A 36 -3.72 0.68 -5.66
N VAL A 37 -2.65 0.33 -4.94
CA VAL A 37 -1.70 -0.68 -5.37
C VAL A 37 -2.23 -2.03 -4.95
N ASN A 38 -2.55 -2.86 -5.93
CA ASN A 38 -2.99 -4.23 -5.72
C ASN A 38 -1.77 -5.15 -5.83
N GLU A 39 -1.46 -5.87 -4.77
CA GLU A 39 -0.26 -6.73 -4.74
C GLU A 39 -0.30 -7.84 -5.80
N GLY A 40 -1.51 -8.29 -6.15
CA GLY A 40 -1.70 -9.46 -6.99
C GLY A 40 -1.61 -10.76 -6.20
N GLY A 41 -1.64 -11.90 -6.89
CA GLY A 41 -1.38 -13.21 -6.32
C GLY A 41 0.13 -13.44 -6.19
N PHE A 42 0.58 -14.05 -5.11
CA PHE A 42 1.99 -14.35 -4.88
C PHE A 42 2.59 -15.20 -6.03
N GLN A 43 3.66 -14.75 -6.62
CA GLN A 43 4.34 -15.34 -7.81
C GLN A 43 3.45 -15.40 -9.07
N ALA A 44 2.37 -14.63 -9.12
CA ALA A 44 1.48 -14.62 -10.29
C ALA A 44 1.85 -13.54 -11.32
N GLY A 45 2.68 -12.57 -10.98
CA GLY A 45 3.11 -11.49 -11.88
C GLY A 45 1.95 -10.57 -12.31
N ASN A 46 0.90 -10.47 -11.50
CA ASN A 46 -0.35 -9.77 -11.82
C ASN A 46 -0.67 -8.62 -10.85
N SER A 47 0.34 -8.02 -10.26
CA SER A 47 0.18 -6.76 -9.55
C SER A 47 -0.40 -5.68 -10.46
N SER A 48 -1.28 -4.84 -9.94
CA SER A 48 -1.99 -3.85 -10.73
C SER A 48 -2.23 -2.55 -9.97
N ILE A 49 -2.60 -1.50 -10.70
CA ILE A 49 -3.01 -0.22 -10.14
C ILE A 49 -4.49 0.01 -10.47
N THR A 50 -5.26 0.33 -9.45
CA THR A 50 -6.63 0.84 -9.62
C THR A 50 -6.66 2.30 -9.19
N THR A 51 -7.31 3.14 -9.98
CA THR A 51 -7.58 4.54 -9.64
C THR A 51 -9.07 4.74 -9.41
N TYR A 52 -9.41 5.62 -8.47
CA TYR A 52 -10.79 6.02 -8.21
C TYR A 52 -10.87 7.55 -8.18
N SER A 53 -11.66 8.11 -9.09
CA SER A 53 -11.97 9.54 -9.11
C SER A 53 -12.95 9.87 -8.00
N ILE A 54 -12.55 10.70 -7.04
CA ILE A 54 -13.40 11.12 -5.92
C ILE A 54 -14.56 11.99 -6.43
N GLU A 55 -14.32 12.81 -7.46
CA GLU A 55 -15.32 13.70 -8.04
C GLU A 55 -16.39 12.93 -8.83
N ASP A 56 -15.97 12.04 -9.72
CA ASP A 56 -16.87 11.29 -10.60
C ASP A 56 -17.43 10.01 -9.99
N LYS A 57 -16.87 9.57 -8.86
CA LYS A 57 -17.19 8.30 -8.20
C LYS A 57 -17.04 7.09 -9.13
N THR A 58 -15.93 7.06 -9.87
CA THR A 58 -15.65 5.99 -10.84
C THR A 58 -14.28 5.39 -10.63
N ALA A 59 -14.22 4.06 -10.62
CA ALA A 59 -12.98 3.30 -10.56
C ALA A 59 -12.51 2.90 -11.97
N GLN A 60 -11.20 2.88 -12.17
CA GLN A 60 -10.56 2.34 -13.36
C GLN A 60 -9.47 1.36 -12.92
N SER A 61 -9.65 0.09 -13.28
CA SER A 61 -8.70 -0.98 -12.96
C SER A 61 -7.60 -1.10 -14.01
N ASP A 62 -6.47 -1.72 -13.62
CA ASP A 62 -5.34 -2.05 -14.50
C ASP A 62 -4.79 -0.88 -15.32
N VAL A 63 -4.81 0.33 -14.72
CA VAL A 63 -4.40 1.55 -15.43
C VAL A 63 -2.96 1.47 -15.93
N TYR A 64 -2.02 0.89 -15.16
CA TYR A 64 -0.64 0.69 -15.62
C TYR A 64 -0.58 -0.22 -16.84
N TYR A 65 -1.21 -1.37 -16.83
CA TYR A 65 -1.23 -2.33 -17.92
C TYR A 65 -1.82 -1.71 -19.20
N THR A 66 -2.89 -0.94 -19.06
CA THR A 66 -3.59 -0.32 -20.19
C THR A 66 -2.72 0.69 -20.95
N VAL A 67 -1.90 1.49 -20.24
CA VAL A 67 -1.11 2.58 -20.88
C VAL A 67 0.30 2.18 -21.25
N ASN A 68 0.79 1.05 -20.77
CA ASN A 68 2.15 0.57 -21.02
C ASN A 68 2.19 -0.64 -21.96
N ASP A 69 1.43 -0.57 -23.06
CA ASP A 69 1.42 -1.59 -24.11
C ASP A 69 1.13 -3.01 -23.60
N LEU A 70 0.17 -3.12 -22.67
CA LEU A 70 -0.24 -4.39 -22.03
C LEU A 70 0.91 -5.07 -21.25
N LYS A 71 1.87 -4.31 -20.77
CA LYS A 71 2.93 -4.83 -19.89
C LYS A 71 2.41 -4.95 -18.46
N SER A 72 2.67 -6.09 -17.83
CA SER A 72 2.40 -6.27 -16.42
C SER A 72 3.28 -5.32 -15.58
N LEU A 73 2.72 -4.78 -14.49
CA LEU A 73 3.50 -4.06 -13.48
C LEU A 73 4.56 -4.98 -12.85
N GLY A 74 4.21 -6.24 -12.64
CA GLY A 74 5.07 -7.27 -12.09
C GLY A 74 4.40 -8.09 -10.99
N ASP A 75 5.20 -8.65 -10.11
CA ASP A 75 4.76 -9.48 -8.99
C ASP A 75 4.90 -8.74 -7.66
N THR A 76 3.85 -8.72 -6.88
CA THR A 76 3.76 -8.16 -5.53
C THR A 76 4.12 -6.68 -5.46
N GLY A 77 3.20 -5.82 -5.91
CA GLY A 77 3.28 -4.36 -5.70
C GLY A 77 2.98 -4.03 -4.23
N ASN A 78 3.96 -3.46 -3.53
CA ASN A 78 3.92 -3.34 -2.07
C ASN A 78 3.69 -1.91 -1.58
N ASP A 79 4.22 -0.92 -2.29
CA ASP A 79 4.19 0.47 -1.86
C ASP A 79 4.17 1.44 -3.04
N LEU A 80 3.67 2.63 -2.83
CA LEU A 80 3.67 3.74 -3.78
C LEU A 80 3.93 5.04 -3.05
N VAL A 81 4.98 5.74 -3.45
CA VAL A 81 5.28 7.09 -2.99
C VAL A 81 5.18 8.06 -4.15
N ILE A 82 4.47 9.16 -3.94
CA ILE A 82 4.29 10.23 -4.93
C ILE A 82 5.19 11.40 -4.57
N VAL A 83 6.01 11.84 -5.52
CA VAL A 83 6.81 13.06 -5.41
C VAL A 83 6.65 13.85 -6.70
N ASP A 84 6.17 15.08 -6.59
CA ASP A 84 5.82 15.93 -7.73
C ASP A 84 4.88 15.18 -8.70
N GLU A 85 5.29 15.00 -9.93
CA GLU A 85 4.53 14.30 -10.98
C GLU A 85 4.95 12.82 -11.15
N LYS A 86 5.78 12.28 -10.25
CA LYS A 86 6.28 10.91 -10.32
C LYS A 86 5.69 10.04 -9.24
N GLY A 87 5.36 8.80 -9.59
CA GLY A 87 5.04 7.71 -8.67
C GLY A 87 6.17 6.68 -8.66
N PHE A 88 6.66 6.31 -7.48
CA PHE A 88 7.66 5.27 -7.26
C PHE A 88 6.95 4.06 -6.65
N ILE A 89 6.85 2.97 -7.41
CA ILE A 89 6.11 1.76 -7.02
C ILE A 89 7.09 0.66 -6.67
N ALA A 90 7.11 0.21 -5.42
CA ALA A 90 7.88 -0.95 -5.01
C ALA A 90 7.20 -2.23 -5.52
N VAL A 91 7.87 -2.99 -6.40
CA VAL A 91 7.40 -4.25 -6.95
C VAL A 91 8.30 -5.37 -6.45
N THR A 92 7.96 -5.87 -5.27
CA THR A 92 8.83 -6.74 -4.45
C THR A 92 9.21 -8.03 -5.17
N GLY A 93 8.25 -8.77 -5.69
CA GLY A 93 8.50 -10.05 -6.36
C GLY A 93 9.23 -9.91 -7.70
N SER A 94 9.19 -8.73 -8.30
CA SER A 94 9.92 -8.42 -9.53
C SER A 94 11.26 -7.73 -9.29
N ASN A 95 11.69 -7.53 -8.03
CA ASN A 95 12.96 -6.91 -7.66
C ASN A 95 13.19 -5.55 -8.34
N LYS A 96 12.20 -4.67 -8.36
CA LYS A 96 12.32 -3.34 -8.96
C LYS A 96 11.49 -2.29 -8.26
N ILE A 97 11.87 -1.03 -8.41
CA ILE A 97 10.96 0.10 -8.26
C ILE A 97 10.59 0.55 -9.67
N GLU A 98 9.31 0.46 -10.00
CA GLU A 98 8.76 1.02 -11.23
C GLU A 98 8.51 2.51 -11.03
N VAL A 99 8.91 3.36 -11.98
CA VAL A 99 8.71 4.80 -11.91
C VAL A 99 7.76 5.24 -13.01
N VAL A 100 6.68 5.91 -12.61
CA VAL A 100 5.61 6.31 -13.52
C VAL A 100 5.33 7.81 -13.41
N THR A 101 4.76 8.39 -14.46
CA THR A 101 4.04 9.67 -14.34
C THR A 101 2.75 9.46 -13.58
N ILE A 102 2.47 10.28 -12.56
CA ILE A 102 1.31 10.04 -11.68
C ILE A 102 -0.03 10.45 -12.30
N ASN A 103 0.00 11.21 -13.39
CA ASN A 103 -1.22 11.66 -14.07
C ASN A 103 -1.83 10.58 -14.97
N ASP A 104 -1.01 9.75 -15.59
CA ASP A 104 -1.44 8.75 -16.58
C ASP A 104 -0.81 7.36 -16.39
N PHE A 105 0.00 7.17 -15.36
CA PHE A 105 0.71 5.92 -15.03
C PHE A 105 1.62 5.38 -16.14
N LYS A 106 2.08 6.23 -17.07
CA LYS A 106 3.09 5.85 -18.02
C LYS A 106 4.42 5.59 -17.34
N SER A 107 5.04 4.45 -17.66
CA SER A 107 6.39 4.13 -17.22
C SER A 107 7.39 5.14 -17.80
N ILE A 108 8.20 5.70 -16.93
CA ILE A 108 9.30 6.61 -17.30
C ILE A 108 10.67 6.04 -16.92
N GLY A 109 10.71 4.88 -16.29
CA GLY A 109 11.91 4.13 -15.95
C GLY A 109 11.69 3.15 -14.80
N GLU A 110 12.73 2.42 -14.50
CA GLU A 110 12.75 1.50 -13.36
C GLU A 110 14.11 1.55 -12.66
N ILE A 111 14.14 1.17 -11.39
CA ILE A 111 15.37 0.98 -10.61
C ILE A 111 15.48 -0.52 -10.32
N ASP A 112 16.55 -1.14 -10.77
CA ASP A 112 16.81 -2.58 -10.61
C ASP A 112 17.32 -2.90 -9.20
N PHE A 113 16.61 -3.79 -8.50
CA PHE A 113 16.91 -4.27 -7.16
C PHE A 113 17.36 -5.74 -7.14
N THR A 114 17.66 -6.35 -8.29
CA THR A 114 17.98 -7.79 -8.41
C THR A 114 19.07 -8.22 -7.43
N ASP A 115 20.09 -7.41 -7.24
CA ASP A 115 21.22 -7.72 -6.35
C ASP A 115 20.93 -7.46 -4.85
N PHE A 116 19.83 -6.75 -4.53
CA PHE A 116 19.52 -6.28 -3.17
C PHE A 116 18.29 -6.94 -2.55
N GLY A 117 17.54 -7.72 -3.34
CA GLY A 117 16.24 -8.26 -2.99
C GLY A 117 15.10 -7.27 -3.20
N GLY A 118 13.90 -7.78 -3.34
CA GLY A 118 12.74 -6.96 -3.69
C GLY A 118 12.46 -5.82 -2.72
N PRO A 119 12.25 -4.59 -3.23
CA PRO A 119 11.92 -3.42 -2.41
C PRO A 119 10.56 -3.62 -1.74
N ARG A 120 10.45 -3.20 -0.47
CA ARG A 120 9.22 -3.36 0.31
C ARG A 120 8.51 -2.02 0.54
N ASN A 121 9.12 -1.13 1.28
CA ASN A 121 8.60 0.21 1.53
C ASN A 121 9.61 1.26 1.13
N ILE A 122 9.10 2.39 0.68
CA ILE A 122 9.87 3.51 0.16
C ILE A 122 9.62 4.76 1.02
N VAL A 123 10.65 5.53 1.26
CA VAL A 123 10.52 6.92 1.70
C VAL A 123 11.39 7.79 0.82
N ILE A 124 10.92 9.00 0.51
CA ILE A 124 11.69 9.98 -0.24
C ILE A 124 11.91 11.19 0.67
N SER A 125 13.17 11.57 0.82
CA SER A 125 13.61 12.74 1.56
C SER A 125 14.47 13.59 0.62
N GLU A 126 14.03 14.82 0.37
CA GLU A 126 14.61 15.70 -0.66
C GLU A 126 14.69 15.01 -2.04
N ASN A 127 15.88 14.83 -2.58
CA ASN A 127 16.12 14.16 -3.88
C ASN A 127 16.58 12.71 -3.75
N MET A 128 16.58 12.15 -2.53
CA MET A 128 17.00 10.78 -2.26
C MET A 128 15.82 9.90 -1.89
N GLY A 129 15.75 8.77 -2.55
CA GLY A 129 14.86 7.69 -2.17
C GLY A 129 15.59 6.65 -1.32
N TYR A 130 14.87 6.07 -0.39
CA TYR A 130 15.36 4.98 0.45
C TYR A 130 14.32 3.87 0.45
N ALA A 131 14.74 2.64 0.17
CA ALA A 131 13.87 1.47 0.16
C ALA A 131 14.39 0.38 1.08
N THR A 132 13.49 -0.15 1.90
CA THR A 132 13.73 -1.40 2.63
C THR A 132 13.59 -2.57 1.67
N THR A 133 14.34 -3.67 1.90
CA THR A 133 14.30 -4.82 0.99
C THR A 133 14.05 -6.14 1.72
N SER A 134 13.55 -7.12 0.97
CA SER A 134 13.32 -8.49 1.47
C SER A 134 14.62 -9.21 1.90
N ASN A 135 15.79 -8.72 1.49
CA ASN A 135 17.12 -9.29 1.84
C ASN A 135 17.84 -8.53 2.94
N SER A 136 17.12 -7.81 3.81
CA SER A 136 17.69 -7.10 4.97
C SER A 136 18.58 -5.92 4.61
N ALA A 137 18.43 -5.35 3.42
CA ALA A 137 19.13 -4.14 3.01
C ALA A 137 18.23 -2.90 3.09
N LEU A 138 18.88 -1.77 3.35
CA LEU A 138 18.38 -0.44 3.02
C LEU A 138 19.14 0.03 1.79
N VAL A 139 18.42 0.40 0.75
CA VAL A 139 19.01 0.89 -0.51
C VAL A 139 18.71 2.36 -0.66
N LYS A 140 19.74 3.17 -0.90
CA LYS A 140 19.66 4.60 -1.22
C LYS A 140 19.76 4.80 -2.72
N PHE A 141 18.86 5.58 -3.30
CA PHE A 141 18.85 5.88 -4.73
C PHE A 141 18.53 7.35 -5.02
N ASP A 142 18.95 7.85 -6.17
CA ASP A 142 18.63 9.19 -6.64
C ASP A 142 17.35 9.15 -7.49
N ILE A 143 16.36 10.00 -7.13
CA ILE A 143 15.03 10.01 -7.77
C ILE A 143 15.00 10.65 -9.17
N ASN A 144 16.08 11.29 -9.59
CA ASN A 144 16.18 11.94 -10.90
C ASN A 144 16.92 11.05 -11.90
N SER A 145 18.09 10.55 -11.51
CA SER A 145 18.88 9.63 -12.36
C SER A 145 18.40 8.18 -12.29
N LEU A 146 17.52 7.84 -11.33
CA LEU A 146 17.03 6.48 -11.05
C LEU A 146 18.17 5.48 -10.79
N SER A 147 19.26 5.95 -10.20
CA SER A 147 20.46 5.15 -9.95
C SER A 147 20.59 4.84 -8.47
N ILE A 148 20.99 3.61 -8.15
CA ILE A 148 21.37 3.23 -6.79
C ILE A 148 22.68 3.92 -6.43
N ILE A 149 22.70 4.58 -5.26
CA ILE A 149 23.82 5.36 -4.76
C ILE A 149 24.63 4.59 -3.71
N ASP A 150 23.92 3.94 -2.77
CA ASP A 150 24.55 3.24 -1.66
C ASP A 150 23.62 2.17 -1.09
N THR A 151 24.19 1.25 -0.30
CA THR A 151 23.43 0.17 0.36
C THR A 151 23.96 -0.04 1.77
N LEU A 152 23.04 -0.34 2.69
CA LEU A 152 23.35 -0.61 4.09
C LEU A 152 22.68 -1.90 4.54
N ASN A 153 23.47 -2.84 5.07
CA ASN A 153 22.93 -4.06 5.66
C ASN A 153 22.34 -3.75 7.04
N LEU A 154 21.06 -4.04 7.21
CA LEU A 154 20.32 -3.84 8.46
C LEU A 154 20.42 -5.06 9.41
N GLY A 155 20.99 -6.16 8.93
CA GLY A 155 21.17 -7.39 9.72
C GLY A 155 19.92 -8.24 9.91
N PHE A 156 18.73 -7.68 9.71
CA PHE A 156 17.46 -8.36 9.88
C PHE A 156 16.38 -7.78 8.95
N LYS A 157 15.26 -8.52 8.74
CA LYS A 157 14.22 -8.18 7.77
C LYS A 157 13.47 -6.89 8.13
N PRO A 158 13.61 -5.81 7.35
CA PRO A 158 12.87 -4.58 7.55
C PRO A 158 11.49 -4.62 6.88
N GLU A 159 10.58 -3.78 7.37
CA GLU A 159 9.29 -3.47 6.78
C GLU A 159 9.17 -1.95 6.57
N GLY A 160 8.28 -1.29 7.30
CA GLY A 160 8.03 0.14 7.15
C GLY A 160 9.26 1.02 7.38
N ILE A 161 9.30 2.15 6.69
CA ILE A 161 10.34 3.17 6.79
C ILE A 161 9.71 4.55 6.77
N THR A 162 10.28 5.47 7.56
CA THR A 162 9.92 6.89 7.52
C THR A 162 11.14 7.77 7.77
N SER A 163 11.08 9.04 7.37
CA SER A 163 12.13 10.04 7.59
C SER A 163 11.66 11.11 8.57
N ALA A 164 12.49 11.47 9.53
CA ALA A 164 12.27 12.58 10.45
C ALA A 164 13.60 13.12 10.99
N ASP A 165 13.74 14.43 11.11
CA ASP A 165 14.91 15.11 11.68
C ASP A 165 16.25 14.63 11.08
N GLY A 166 16.33 14.45 9.74
CA GLY A 166 17.52 13.99 9.03
C GLY A 166 17.92 12.54 9.32
N LYS A 167 16.98 11.74 9.77
CA LYS A 167 17.16 10.32 10.10
C LYS A 167 16.07 9.46 9.50
N LEU A 168 16.42 8.26 9.12
CA LEU A 168 15.50 7.21 8.72
C LEU A 168 15.20 6.33 9.92
N PHE A 169 13.91 6.08 10.15
CA PHE A 169 13.42 5.15 11.17
C PHE A 169 12.83 3.95 10.46
N ILE A 170 13.36 2.77 10.74
CA ILE A 170 13.05 1.54 10.00
C ILE A 170 12.52 0.48 10.96
N ALA A 171 11.33 0.01 10.72
CA ALA A 171 10.71 -1.07 11.49
C ALA A 171 11.36 -2.42 11.12
N ILE A 172 11.99 -3.07 12.09
CA ILE A 172 12.63 -4.37 11.91
C ILE A 172 11.70 -5.45 12.42
N SER A 173 10.82 -5.94 11.55
CA SER A 173 9.82 -6.96 11.88
C SER A 173 10.42 -8.35 11.99
N GLY A 174 11.48 -8.62 11.22
CA GLY A 174 12.06 -9.96 11.12
C GLY A 174 11.04 -11.03 10.71
N TRP A 175 9.96 -10.59 10.05
CA TRP A 175 8.80 -11.42 9.72
C TRP A 175 8.20 -12.12 10.96
N GLY A 176 8.01 -11.34 12.03
CA GLY A 176 7.41 -11.77 13.27
C GLY A 176 8.37 -12.03 14.43
N SER A 177 9.69 -11.97 14.21
CA SER A 177 10.70 -12.22 15.25
C SER A 177 11.59 -11.03 15.59
N GLY A 178 11.46 -9.90 14.86
CA GLY A 178 12.15 -8.65 15.14
C GLY A 178 11.40 -7.80 16.15
N ASN A 179 12.13 -6.93 16.85
CA ASN A 179 11.60 -6.10 17.93
C ASN A 179 12.32 -4.75 18.06
N SER A 180 12.72 -4.17 16.94
CA SER A 180 13.44 -2.89 16.99
C SER A 180 13.04 -1.93 15.89
N ILE A 181 13.26 -0.65 16.16
CA ILE A 181 13.33 0.41 15.15
C ILE A 181 14.81 0.74 14.98
N THR A 182 15.35 0.48 13.80
CA THR A 182 16.72 0.87 13.44
C THR A 182 16.70 2.30 12.93
N VAL A 183 17.59 3.13 13.51
CA VAL A 183 17.74 4.54 13.12
C VAL A 183 19.03 4.70 12.32
N VAL A 184 18.90 5.28 11.13
CA VAL A 184 20.00 5.56 10.20
C VAL A 184 20.11 7.07 10.00
N ASP A 185 21.31 7.63 10.11
CA ASP A 185 21.60 9.01 9.72
C ASP A 185 21.58 9.12 8.20
N GLU A 186 20.74 10.01 7.64
CA GLU A 186 20.55 10.13 6.18
C GLU A 186 21.82 10.63 5.45
N THR A 187 22.59 11.52 6.10
CA THR A 187 23.79 12.11 5.50
C THR A 187 24.96 11.14 5.54
N ALA A 188 25.23 10.58 6.71
CA ALA A 188 26.34 9.64 6.90
C ALA A 188 26.02 8.22 6.38
N PHE A 189 24.76 7.93 6.14
CA PHE A 189 24.21 6.63 5.74
C PHE A 189 24.71 5.48 6.61
N LYS A 190 24.56 5.65 7.94
CA LYS A 190 25.02 4.71 8.96
C LYS A 190 23.98 4.51 10.05
N ILE A 191 23.92 3.30 10.58
CA ILE A 191 23.10 3.00 11.76
C ILE A 191 23.67 3.80 12.94
N VAL A 192 22.82 4.59 13.59
CA VAL A 192 23.17 5.40 14.76
C VAL A 192 22.53 4.88 16.04
N LYS A 193 21.41 4.15 15.93
CA LYS A 193 20.70 3.60 17.09
C LYS A 193 19.80 2.44 16.70
N ASN A 194 19.59 1.49 17.61
CA ASN A 194 18.51 0.54 17.59
C ASN A 194 17.63 0.80 18.83
N ILE A 195 16.35 1.06 18.61
CA ILE A 195 15.36 1.33 19.66
C ILE A 195 14.55 0.04 19.83
N LEU A 196 14.60 -0.56 21.02
CA LEU A 196 13.80 -1.75 21.32
C LEU A 196 12.32 -1.37 21.45
N VAL A 197 11.47 -2.11 20.78
CA VAL A 197 10.01 -1.97 20.80
C VAL A 197 9.36 -3.34 21.02
N LYS A 198 8.03 -3.41 21.03
CA LYS A 198 7.31 -4.69 21.05
C LYS A 198 7.62 -5.50 19.76
N GLU A 199 7.47 -6.81 19.83
CA GLU A 199 7.75 -7.73 18.73
C GLU A 199 6.94 -7.39 17.47
N ASN A 200 7.53 -7.67 16.32
CA ASN A 200 6.95 -7.53 15.00
C ASN A 200 6.45 -6.10 14.68
N PRO A 201 7.32 -5.07 14.71
CA PRO A 201 6.99 -3.74 14.20
C PRO A 201 6.83 -3.82 12.67
N ILE A 202 5.64 -3.46 12.15
CA ILE A 202 5.31 -3.65 10.73
C ILE A 202 5.08 -2.35 9.98
N ASN A 203 4.61 -1.31 10.68
CA ASN A 203 4.25 -0.05 10.03
C ASN A 203 4.74 1.11 10.89
N ILE A 204 5.14 2.20 10.21
CA ILE A 204 5.77 3.36 10.84
C ILE A 204 5.46 4.62 10.02
N CYS A 205 5.22 5.72 10.68
CA CYS A 205 5.10 7.03 10.06
C CYS A 205 5.75 8.12 10.88
N SER A 206 5.95 9.29 10.29
CA SER A 206 6.39 10.51 10.99
C SER A 206 5.39 11.65 10.78
N ILE A 207 5.15 12.40 11.84
CA ILE A 207 4.35 13.63 11.85
C ILE A 207 5.23 14.70 12.50
N GLY A 208 5.81 15.58 11.69
CA GLY A 208 6.86 16.50 12.15
C GLY A 208 8.06 15.75 12.73
N ASN A 209 8.41 16.02 13.98
CA ASN A 209 9.53 15.37 14.69
C ASN A 209 9.08 14.17 15.55
N ILE A 210 7.85 13.71 15.39
CA ILE A 210 7.35 12.55 16.11
C ILE A 210 7.23 11.37 15.14
N VAL A 211 7.71 10.21 15.57
CA VAL A 211 7.59 8.94 14.83
C VAL A 211 6.66 8.02 15.59
N TYR A 212 5.70 7.44 14.88
CA TYR A 212 4.76 6.43 15.38
C TYR A 212 5.06 5.10 14.72
N SER A 213 5.22 4.05 15.51
CA SER A 213 5.38 2.68 15.01
C SER A 213 4.38 1.75 15.66
N ILE A 214 3.75 0.89 14.86
CA ILE A 214 2.88 -0.17 15.33
C ILE A 214 3.59 -1.52 15.28
N SER A 215 3.59 -2.23 16.40
CA SER A 215 4.04 -3.62 16.54
C SER A 215 2.83 -4.51 16.73
N THR A 216 2.70 -5.58 15.94
CA THR A 216 1.58 -6.52 16.09
C THR A 216 1.71 -7.41 17.33
N GLY A 217 2.93 -7.52 17.89
CA GLY A 217 3.24 -8.49 18.93
C GLY A 217 3.28 -9.93 18.40
N THR A 218 3.51 -10.85 19.30
CA THR A 218 3.48 -12.29 18.98
C THR A 218 2.06 -12.81 19.10
N TYR A 219 1.58 -13.51 18.07
CA TYR A 219 0.24 -14.11 18.09
C TYR A 219 0.09 -15.18 19.16
N SER A 220 -1.08 -15.27 19.78
CA SER A 220 -1.34 -16.22 20.88
C SER A 220 -1.15 -17.68 20.47
N TYR A 221 -1.44 -18.06 19.24
CA TYR A 221 -1.21 -19.42 18.72
C TYR A 221 0.27 -19.77 18.54
N PHE A 222 1.17 -18.77 18.58
CA PHE A 222 2.62 -18.98 18.68
C PHE A 222 3.15 -18.79 20.10
N GLY A 223 2.28 -18.73 21.10
CA GLY A 223 2.65 -18.59 22.52
C GLY A 223 2.83 -17.14 22.99
N GLY A 224 2.42 -16.16 22.19
CA GLY A 224 2.39 -14.76 22.59
C GLY A 224 1.18 -14.38 23.43
N ASP A 225 1.15 -13.13 23.87
CA ASP A 225 0.05 -12.53 24.62
C ASP A 225 -1.10 -12.01 23.75
N GLY A 226 -0.92 -12.00 22.42
CA GLY A 226 -1.88 -11.46 21.47
C GLY A 226 -1.99 -9.94 21.49
N MET A 227 -1.06 -9.26 22.18
CA MET A 227 -1.09 -7.81 22.39
C MET A 227 -0.06 -7.13 21.51
N GLY A 228 -0.47 -6.11 20.80
CA GLY A 228 0.43 -5.22 20.08
C GLY A 228 0.72 -3.94 20.85
N MET A 229 1.44 -3.03 20.21
CA MET A 229 1.83 -1.76 20.81
C MET A 229 2.02 -0.67 19.77
N LEU A 230 1.39 0.46 19.99
CA LEU A 230 1.74 1.72 19.34
C LEU A 230 2.84 2.37 20.17
N THR A 231 3.95 2.73 19.52
CA THR A 231 5.10 3.37 20.14
C THR A 231 5.30 4.76 19.56
N LYS A 232 5.40 5.76 20.42
CA LYS A 232 5.69 7.17 20.08
C LYS A 232 7.13 7.48 20.37
N ILE A 233 7.88 7.99 19.38
CA ILE A 233 9.31 8.25 19.45
C ILE A 233 9.57 9.72 19.10
N ASP A 234 10.39 10.41 19.88
CA ASP A 234 10.95 11.71 19.51
C ASP A 234 12.14 11.52 18.57
N ALA A 235 12.04 12.03 17.35
CA ALA A 235 13.03 11.80 16.29
C ALA A 235 14.38 12.43 16.60
N LYS A 236 14.41 13.55 17.34
CA LYS A 236 15.64 14.26 17.68
C LYS A 236 16.48 13.51 18.71
N SER A 237 15.86 13.10 19.80
CA SER A 237 16.53 12.35 20.88
C SER A 237 16.60 10.85 20.59
N MET A 238 15.81 10.36 19.63
CA MET A 238 15.65 8.94 19.31
C MET A 238 15.22 8.11 20.54
N ASN A 239 14.40 8.69 21.41
CA ASN A 239 13.88 8.02 22.60
C ASN A 239 12.37 7.77 22.46
N ILE A 240 11.94 6.63 22.99
CA ILE A 240 10.51 6.40 23.22
C ILE A 240 10.03 7.43 24.23
N ILE A 241 8.96 8.16 23.89
CA ILE A 241 8.35 9.15 24.75
C ILE A 241 7.00 8.72 25.29
N ASP A 242 6.33 7.77 24.59
CA ASP A 242 5.09 7.16 25.06
C ASP A 242 4.81 5.82 24.37
N THR A 243 3.90 5.02 24.95
CA THR A 243 3.45 3.75 24.39
C THR A 243 1.98 3.51 24.73
N LEU A 244 1.24 2.90 23.78
CA LEU A 244 -0.13 2.46 24.01
C LEU A 244 -0.26 0.99 23.62
N GLN A 245 -0.66 0.15 24.56
CA GLN A 245 -0.95 -1.25 24.32
C GLN A 245 -2.28 -1.39 23.56
N ILE A 246 -2.30 -2.26 22.54
CA ILE A 246 -3.47 -2.51 21.70
C ILE A 246 -3.72 -4.01 21.68
N GLU A 247 -4.97 -4.41 21.91
CA GLU A 247 -5.38 -5.81 21.90
C GLU A 247 -5.45 -6.39 20.48
N GLU A 248 -5.57 -7.70 20.35
CA GLU A 248 -5.88 -8.44 19.11
C GLU A 248 -4.86 -8.31 17.96
N ASN A 249 -3.56 -8.16 18.27
CA ASN A 249 -2.52 -8.10 17.26
C ASN A 249 -2.80 -7.07 16.16
N PRO A 250 -2.72 -5.77 16.46
CA PRO A 250 -3.08 -4.70 15.52
C PRO A 250 -2.28 -4.76 14.23
N GLY A 251 -2.92 -4.38 13.13
CA GLY A 251 -2.35 -4.32 11.81
C GLY A 251 -1.76 -2.94 11.46
N ARG A 252 -1.77 -2.62 10.16
CA ARG A 252 -1.35 -1.32 9.64
C ARG A 252 -2.27 -0.20 10.13
N PHE A 253 -1.83 1.04 10.00
CA PHE A 253 -2.63 2.21 10.33
C PHE A 253 -2.56 3.28 9.23
N ALA A 254 -3.62 4.07 9.12
CA ALA A 254 -3.60 5.37 8.45
C ALA A 254 -3.50 6.49 9.49
N PHE A 255 -3.08 7.68 9.07
CA PHE A 255 -2.85 8.81 9.96
C PHE A 255 -3.10 10.15 9.25
N ASN A 256 -3.23 11.21 10.03
CA ASN A 256 -3.20 12.59 9.54
C ASN A 256 -2.16 13.44 10.29
N ASP A 257 -1.93 14.65 9.78
CA ASP A 257 -0.99 15.62 10.37
C ASP A 257 -1.47 16.21 11.71
N GLY A 258 -2.70 15.92 12.14
CA GLY A 258 -3.25 16.23 13.48
C GLY A 258 -2.95 15.15 14.52
N GLU A 259 -2.11 14.16 14.20
CA GLU A 259 -1.80 13.01 15.04
C GLU A 259 -3.00 12.09 15.32
N GLU A 260 -3.97 12.03 14.41
CA GLU A 260 -5.06 11.06 14.45
C GLU A 260 -4.62 9.78 13.74
N LEU A 261 -4.76 8.64 14.40
CA LEU A 261 -4.32 7.33 13.92
C LEU A 261 -5.54 6.40 13.85
N PHE A 262 -5.69 5.75 12.70
CA PHE A 262 -6.74 4.77 12.43
C PHE A 262 -6.11 3.41 12.24
N VAL A 263 -6.18 2.57 13.26
CA VAL A 263 -5.44 1.30 13.35
C VAL A 263 -6.37 0.15 13.04
N ILE A 264 -5.94 -0.71 12.12
CA ILE A 264 -6.62 -1.99 11.89
C ILE A 264 -6.46 -2.85 13.14
N ASN A 265 -7.58 -3.31 13.72
CA ASN A 265 -7.61 -4.16 14.89
C ASN A 265 -8.64 -5.28 14.70
N GLY A 266 -8.18 -6.51 14.59
CA GLY A 266 -9.04 -7.60 14.16
C GLY A 266 -9.68 -7.28 12.80
N ASN A 267 -11.00 -7.32 12.70
CA ASN A 267 -11.76 -6.95 11.48
C ASN A 267 -12.37 -5.55 11.59
N GLY A 268 -11.81 -4.67 12.39
CA GLY A 268 -12.32 -3.33 12.63
C GLY A 268 -11.25 -2.25 12.58
N ILE A 269 -11.66 -1.03 12.88
CA ILE A 269 -10.78 0.13 13.00
C ILE A 269 -10.92 0.74 14.39
N VAL A 270 -9.78 0.93 15.05
CA VAL A 270 -9.65 1.70 16.29
C VAL A 270 -9.16 3.10 15.93
N HIS A 271 -9.79 4.13 16.49
CA HIS A 271 -9.34 5.52 16.40
C HIS A 271 -8.54 5.89 17.63
N ILE A 272 -7.31 6.36 17.43
CA ILE A 272 -6.35 6.72 18.48
C ILE A 272 -5.89 8.15 18.28
N SER A 273 -5.86 8.94 19.34
CA SER A 273 -5.15 10.20 19.38
C SER A 273 -3.66 9.93 19.67
N GLY A 274 -2.81 10.16 18.70
CA GLY A 274 -1.36 10.10 18.88
C GLY A 274 -0.83 11.24 19.75
N LYS A 275 -1.60 12.32 19.90
CA LYS A 275 -1.23 13.49 20.68
C LYS A 275 -0.98 13.15 22.15
N ASP A 276 -1.91 12.44 22.74
CA ASP A 276 -1.90 12.02 24.15
C ASP A 276 -1.90 10.49 24.33
N MET A 277 -1.73 9.75 23.24
CA MET A 277 -1.69 8.28 23.20
C MET A 277 -2.92 7.64 23.86
N SER A 278 -4.11 8.16 23.53
CA SER A 278 -5.39 7.66 24.06
C SER A 278 -6.25 7.04 22.96
N ILE A 279 -7.06 6.04 23.33
CA ILE A 279 -8.08 5.48 22.45
C ILE A 279 -9.28 6.43 22.45
N VAL A 280 -9.55 7.05 21.28
CA VAL A 280 -10.68 7.95 21.07
C VAL A 280 -11.96 7.14 20.85
N ASN A 281 -11.89 6.13 19.98
CA ASN A 281 -12.99 5.21 19.72
C ASN A 281 -12.45 3.79 19.50
N PRO A 282 -12.70 2.85 20.41
CA PRO A 282 -12.17 1.48 20.32
C PRO A 282 -12.81 0.66 19.19
N THR A 283 -13.96 1.11 18.66
CA THR A 283 -14.71 0.41 17.61
C THR A 283 -15.31 1.42 16.62
N LEU A 284 -14.47 2.29 16.06
CA LEU A 284 -14.92 3.28 15.07
C LEU A 284 -15.65 2.60 13.91
N ILE A 285 -15.06 1.52 13.42
CA ILE A 285 -15.68 0.62 12.45
C ILE A 285 -15.55 -0.79 13.05
N SER A 286 -16.68 -1.44 13.29
CA SER A 286 -16.70 -2.80 13.85
C SER A 286 -16.73 -3.86 12.72
N ALA A 287 -16.21 -5.05 12.99
CA ALA A 287 -16.31 -6.19 12.10
C ALA A 287 -17.76 -6.50 11.66
N ALA A 288 -18.73 -6.23 12.54
CA ALA A 288 -20.16 -6.41 12.23
C ALA A 288 -20.70 -5.35 11.26
N THR A 289 -20.11 -4.15 11.25
CA THR A 289 -20.50 -3.04 10.35
C THR A 289 -19.97 -3.26 8.96
N VAL A 290 -18.81 -3.92 8.83
CA VAL A 290 -18.21 -4.25 7.54
C VAL A 290 -18.91 -5.49 6.95
N ASN A 291 -20.24 -5.43 6.84
CA ASN A 291 -21.09 -6.51 6.33
C ASN A 291 -20.55 -7.04 5.00
N ASN A 292 -20.23 -8.33 4.96
CA ASN A 292 -19.66 -9.10 3.86
C ASN A 292 -18.14 -9.02 3.67
N ILE A 293 -17.37 -8.38 4.54
CA ILE A 293 -15.93 -8.67 4.57
C ILE A 293 -15.77 -9.99 5.33
N SER A 294 -15.70 -11.09 4.60
CA SER A 294 -15.48 -12.43 5.17
C SER A 294 -14.08 -12.60 5.75
N TYR A 295 -13.20 -11.62 5.52
CA TYR A 295 -11.78 -11.64 5.85
C TYR A 295 -11.35 -10.32 6.49
N SER A 296 -10.17 -10.32 7.10
CA SER A 296 -9.60 -9.16 7.78
C SER A 296 -9.46 -7.95 6.84
N ILE A 297 -9.64 -6.75 7.35
CA ILE A 297 -9.25 -5.53 6.66
C ILE A 297 -7.75 -5.62 6.38
N TYR A 298 -7.37 -5.50 5.10
CA TYR A 298 -5.99 -5.69 4.65
C TYR A 298 -5.18 -4.40 4.62
N SER A 299 -5.84 -3.32 4.22
CA SER A 299 -5.23 -1.99 4.17
C SER A 299 -6.21 -0.92 4.64
N VAL A 300 -5.66 0.22 5.05
CA VAL A 300 -6.42 1.40 5.44
C VAL A 300 -5.74 2.64 4.92
N GLY A 301 -6.51 3.55 4.33
CA GLY A 301 -6.11 4.89 3.95
C GLY A 301 -7.04 5.93 4.57
N TYR A 302 -6.55 7.13 4.82
CA TYR A 302 -7.37 8.24 5.33
C TYR A 302 -7.22 9.48 4.45
N ASP A 303 -8.34 9.92 3.89
CA ASP A 303 -8.43 11.22 3.21
C ASP A 303 -8.85 12.28 4.23
N LYS A 304 -7.89 13.13 4.64
CA LYS A 304 -8.15 14.17 5.63
C LYS A 304 -9.05 15.30 5.13
N ASP A 305 -9.06 15.54 3.81
CA ASP A 305 -9.83 16.65 3.23
C ASP A 305 -11.32 16.29 3.14
N ALA A 306 -11.62 15.01 2.92
CA ALA A 306 -12.97 14.47 2.91
C ALA A 306 -13.40 13.89 4.28
N GLU A 307 -12.47 13.72 5.21
CA GLU A 307 -12.66 13.01 6.49
C GLU A 307 -13.21 11.59 6.30
N MET A 308 -12.64 10.86 5.32
CA MET A 308 -13.08 9.52 4.92
C MET A 308 -11.98 8.48 5.12
N LEU A 309 -12.37 7.30 5.56
CA LEU A 309 -11.53 6.11 5.64
C LEU A 309 -11.81 5.18 4.45
N TYR A 310 -10.74 4.68 3.85
CA TYR A 310 -10.77 3.72 2.75
C TYR A 310 -10.19 2.40 3.24
N LEU A 311 -10.99 1.34 3.21
CA LEU A 311 -10.62 0.03 3.74
C LEU A 311 -10.51 -0.99 2.62
N GLY A 312 -9.34 -1.60 2.49
CA GLY A 312 -9.08 -2.65 1.51
C GLY A 312 -9.54 -4.02 2.00
N ASN A 313 -10.39 -4.66 1.21
CA ASN A 313 -10.87 -6.02 1.43
C ASN A 313 -10.28 -6.96 0.37
N PRO A 314 -9.38 -7.88 0.73
CA PRO A 314 -8.77 -8.82 -0.20
C PRO A 314 -9.70 -9.99 -0.57
N LYS A 315 -10.88 -10.09 0.05
CA LYS A 315 -11.80 -11.24 -0.06
C LYS A 315 -11.09 -12.54 0.32
N ASP A 316 -10.84 -13.40 -0.65
CA ASP A 316 -10.18 -14.70 -0.44
C ASP A 316 -8.71 -14.72 -0.87
N PHE A 317 -8.09 -13.55 -1.08
CA PHE A 317 -6.70 -13.37 -1.54
C PHE A 317 -6.41 -13.92 -2.95
N SER A 318 -7.42 -14.35 -3.68
CA SER A 318 -7.30 -14.91 -5.05
C SER A 318 -8.20 -14.23 -6.06
N GLN A 319 -9.30 -13.64 -5.62
CA GLN A 319 -10.22 -12.84 -6.42
C GLN A 319 -9.86 -11.36 -6.35
N ASN A 320 -10.41 -10.59 -7.27
CA ASN A 320 -10.41 -9.13 -7.18
C ASN A 320 -11.03 -8.68 -5.86
N GLY A 321 -10.34 -7.78 -5.18
CA GLY A 321 -10.75 -7.17 -3.95
C GLY A 321 -11.73 -6.02 -4.15
N GLU A 322 -11.95 -5.28 -3.09
CA GLU A 322 -12.76 -4.06 -3.10
C GLU A 322 -12.22 -3.05 -2.09
N ILE A 323 -12.54 -1.79 -2.27
CA ILE A 323 -12.37 -0.73 -1.28
C ILE A 323 -13.76 -0.31 -0.79
N ALA A 324 -13.94 -0.29 0.53
CA ALA A 324 -15.12 0.29 1.19
C ALA A 324 -14.75 1.64 1.81
N ILE A 325 -15.58 2.66 1.62
CA ILE A 325 -15.37 4.02 2.08
C ILE A 325 -16.30 4.29 3.28
N PHE A 326 -15.74 4.75 4.38
CA PHE A 326 -16.47 5.05 5.61
C PHE A 326 -16.26 6.48 6.06
N ASP A 327 -17.28 7.09 6.65
CA ASP A 327 -17.14 8.33 7.41
C ASP A 327 -16.58 8.08 8.83
N LEU A 328 -16.20 9.15 9.52
CA LEU A 328 -15.70 9.06 10.91
C LEU A 328 -16.78 8.75 11.96
N SER A 329 -18.03 8.56 11.53
CA SER A 329 -19.09 7.99 12.36
C SER A 329 -19.21 6.47 12.20
N GLY A 330 -18.41 5.87 11.31
CA GLY A 330 -18.41 4.44 11.03
C GLY A 330 -19.49 3.99 10.05
N ASN A 331 -20.10 4.91 9.28
CA ASN A 331 -21.09 4.58 8.27
C ASN A 331 -20.43 4.39 6.92
N GLU A 332 -20.71 3.27 6.26
CA GLU A 332 -20.29 3.03 4.88
C GLU A 332 -21.00 3.98 3.92
N GLN A 333 -20.22 4.69 3.11
CA GLN A 333 -20.70 5.68 2.15
C GLN A 333 -20.73 5.12 0.72
N GLU A 334 -19.69 4.31 0.37
CA GLU A 334 -19.52 3.81 -0.98
C GLU A 334 -18.57 2.61 -1.00
N ARG A 335 -18.57 1.87 -2.11
CA ARG A 335 -17.70 0.73 -2.34
C ARG A 335 -17.36 0.61 -3.83
N PHE A 336 -16.12 0.23 -4.17
CA PHE A 336 -15.71 -0.01 -5.55
C PHE A 336 -14.75 -1.20 -5.65
N ASP A 337 -14.79 -1.89 -6.81
CA ASP A 337 -13.92 -3.02 -7.08
C ASP A 337 -12.49 -2.57 -7.42
N VAL A 338 -11.52 -3.38 -7.00
CA VAL A 338 -10.08 -3.19 -7.25
C VAL A 338 -9.45 -4.52 -7.65
N GLY A 339 -8.13 -4.54 -7.91
CA GLY A 339 -7.41 -5.78 -8.18
C GLY A 339 -7.25 -6.69 -6.95
N ILE A 340 -6.49 -7.77 -7.12
CA ILE A 340 -6.24 -8.77 -6.08
C ILE A 340 -5.34 -8.18 -4.99
N ASN A 341 -5.71 -8.36 -3.73
CA ASN A 341 -4.94 -7.93 -2.55
C ASN A 341 -4.64 -6.41 -2.57
N PRO A 342 -5.63 -5.55 -2.33
CA PRO A 342 -5.44 -4.10 -2.23
C PRO A 342 -4.58 -3.76 -1.01
N GLY A 343 -3.26 -3.65 -1.20
CA GLY A 343 -2.27 -3.55 -0.13
C GLY A 343 -1.93 -2.13 0.30
N THR A 344 -1.95 -1.17 -0.64
CA THR A 344 -1.57 0.22 -0.38
C THR A 344 -2.57 1.18 -1.00
N ILE A 345 -2.97 2.18 -0.23
CA ILE A 345 -3.95 3.21 -0.61
C ILE A 345 -3.27 4.57 -0.48
N VAL A 346 -3.16 5.30 -1.59
CA VAL A 346 -2.53 6.61 -1.67
C VAL A 346 -3.49 7.62 -2.26
N PHE A 347 -3.42 8.87 -1.79
CA PHE A 347 -4.26 9.96 -2.25
C PHE A 347 -3.45 10.93 -3.08
N LYS A 348 -3.87 11.14 -4.34
CA LYS A 348 -3.43 12.23 -5.17
C LYS A 348 -4.33 13.44 -4.91
N LYS A 349 -3.73 14.55 -4.57
CA LYS A 349 -4.42 15.83 -4.29
C LYS A 349 -4.30 16.80 -5.46
#